data_fd8760aeb6b91772f4f999426b274eb3
#
_entry.id   fd8760aeb6b91772f4f999426b274eb3
#
_cell.length_a   1.000
_cell.length_b   1.000
_cell.length_c   1.000
_cell.angle_alpha   90.00
_cell.angle_beta   90.00
_cell.angle_gamma   90.00
#
_symmetry.space_group_name_H-M   'P 1'
#
loop_
_entity.id
_entity.type
_entity.pdbx_description
1 polymer ?
#
loop_
_entity_poly.entity_id
_entity_poly.type
_entity_poly.pdbx_seq_one_letter_code
_entity_poly.pdbx_strand_id
1 'polypeptide(L)'
;MLFSGYIEGYFGRLLSWEERDAILSQIEFKNLNTYFYCPKEDPYHRLDWKTPYPEKEKKSLKEFITKCESKKINFFFGISPGINFEDSFEELFNKIVDVTSIGASEIVILFDDLFEEQNGKKHAEIINICKEKFPEVNFYCVPSEYCEQLAKPNLMESLYLNQLSEHLDSDVPIFWTGSKVVSSSYTSKEIGNWKNTLKHKLIIWDNFYANDYCVPKIVLESFDVEERSNFENALGILINGTGLLNIDKFCLGSLANKIYSKDKLLNDPIKNLGLPKEFAKISGLFKLEASYTGSKEEIEAIEFLLWKWTGPTKQEIYPYIHLLRKFLTNEGPVDLLKSRFNIKKI
;
A
#
# COMPACT_ATOMS: atom_id res chain seq x y z
N MET A 1 -12.84 5.87 -13.28
CA MET A 1 -11.83 5.11 -12.55
C MET A 1 -12.28 3.66 -12.46
N LEU A 2 -11.46 2.71 -12.88
CA LEU A 2 -11.83 1.30 -12.95
C LEU A 2 -11.58 0.58 -11.62
N PHE A 3 -10.47 0.86 -10.95
CA PHE A 3 -10.06 0.21 -9.71
C PHE A 3 -9.97 1.21 -8.55
N SER A 4 -10.50 0.82 -7.39
CA SER A 4 -10.39 1.58 -6.15
C SER A 4 -10.45 0.65 -4.95
N GLY A 5 -9.54 0.77 -3.99
CA GLY A 5 -9.55 -0.16 -2.87
C GLY A 5 -8.27 -0.24 -2.07
N TYR A 6 -7.87 -1.46 -1.72
CA TYR A 6 -6.87 -1.78 -0.73
C TYR A 6 -5.73 -2.61 -1.30
N ILE A 7 -4.50 -2.33 -0.86
CA ILE A 7 -3.32 -3.16 -1.08
C ILE A 7 -2.84 -3.68 0.27
N GLU A 8 -2.76 -5.00 0.40
CA GLU A 8 -2.03 -5.65 1.49
C GLU A 8 -0.57 -5.80 1.05
N GLY A 9 0.18 -4.69 0.99
CA GLY A 9 1.52 -4.64 0.40
C GLY A 9 2.60 -4.05 1.31
N TYR A 10 2.32 -3.91 2.60
CA TYR A 10 3.23 -3.38 3.62
C TYR A 10 4.11 -4.48 4.22
N PHE A 11 5.25 -4.06 4.79
CA PHE A 11 6.08 -4.90 5.67
C PHE A 11 5.49 -4.94 7.08
N GLY A 12 5.47 -6.12 7.69
CA GLY A 12 4.97 -6.30 9.05
C GLY A 12 4.07 -7.52 9.19
N ARG A 13 3.23 -7.56 10.22
CA ARG A 13 2.42 -8.72 10.47
C ARG A 13 1.42 -9.01 9.33
N LEU A 14 1.22 -10.27 9.04
CA LEU A 14 0.12 -10.71 8.17
C LEU A 14 -1.24 -10.47 8.84
N LEU A 15 -2.23 -10.05 8.06
CA LEU A 15 -3.61 -10.08 8.50
C LEU A 15 -4.08 -11.53 8.67
N SER A 16 -4.92 -11.79 9.65
CA SER A 16 -5.66 -13.06 9.71
C SER A 16 -6.73 -13.10 8.62
N TRP A 17 -7.25 -14.27 8.31
CA TRP A 17 -8.33 -14.40 7.31
C TRP A 17 -9.59 -13.67 7.75
N GLU A 18 -9.89 -13.62 9.06
CA GLU A 18 -11.00 -12.85 9.62
C GLU A 18 -10.80 -11.34 9.46
N GLU A 19 -9.56 -10.86 9.60
CA GLU A 19 -9.24 -9.45 9.38
C GLU A 19 -9.35 -9.10 7.89
N ARG A 20 -8.89 -9.98 6.98
CA ARG A 20 -9.09 -9.81 5.52
C ARG A 20 -10.57 -9.77 5.15
N ASP A 21 -11.39 -10.64 5.74
CA ASP A 21 -12.86 -10.62 5.57
C ASP A 21 -13.46 -9.31 6.06
N ALA A 22 -12.95 -8.75 7.15
CA ALA A 22 -13.40 -7.47 7.68
C ALA A 22 -12.99 -6.28 6.79
N ILE A 23 -11.80 -6.32 6.17
CA ILE A 23 -11.37 -5.34 5.14
C ILE A 23 -12.23 -5.49 3.88
N LEU A 24 -12.47 -6.71 3.41
CA LEU A 24 -13.32 -6.99 2.26
C LEU A 24 -14.74 -6.43 2.45
N SER A 25 -15.30 -6.62 3.64
CA SER A 25 -16.61 -6.07 4.00
C SER A 25 -16.61 -4.54 4.03
N GLN A 26 -15.51 -3.91 4.42
CA GLN A 26 -15.36 -2.46 4.39
C GLN A 26 -15.25 -1.94 2.95
N ILE A 27 -14.52 -2.62 2.07
CA ILE A 27 -14.43 -2.31 0.63
C ILE A 27 -15.84 -2.30 0.03
N GLU A 28 -16.61 -3.38 0.24
CA GLU A 28 -18.01 -3.49 -0.22
C GLU A 28 -18.88 -2.36 0.34
N PHE A 29 -18.87 -2.17 1.66
CA PHE A 29 -19.68 -1.16 2.35
C PHE A 29 -19.39 0.26 1.88
N LYS A 30 -18.16 0.53 1.45
CA LYS A 30 -17.71 1.84 0.96
C LYS A 30 -17.84 1.98 -0.57
N ASN A 31 -18.42 1.00 -1.26
CA ASN A 31 -18.54 0.95 -2.72
C ASN A 31 -17.19 1.02 -3.45
N LEU A 32 -16.11 0.62 -2.79
CA LEU A 32 -14.84 0.34 -3.42
C LEU A 32 -14.89 -1.05 -4.06
N ASN A 33 -13.93 -1.39 -4.93
CA ASN A 33 -14.10 -2.57 -5.77
C ASN A 33 -12.84 -3.42 -5.98
N THR A 34 -11.76 -3.19 -5.20
CA THR A 34 -10.50 -3.92 -5.44
C THR A 34 -9.80 -4.28 -4.13
N TYR A 35 -9.35 -5.52 -4.03
CA TYR A 35 -8.43 -6.02 -3.01
C TYR A 35 -7.17 -6.56 -3.69
N PHE A 36 -6.00 -6.03 -3.36
CA PHE A 36 -4.73 -6.49 -3.89
C PHE A 36 -3.96 -7.22 -2.79
N TYR A 37 -3.77 -8.53 -2.99
CA TYR A 37 -3.03 -9.43 -2.10
C TYR A 37 -1.56 -9.51 -2.51
N CYS A 38 -0.67 -8.88 -1.77
CA CYS A 38 0.79 -8.98 -1.94
C CYS A 38 1.54 -8.69 -0.63
N PRO A 39 1.15 -9.35 0.51
CA PRO A 39 1.76 -9.05 1.81
C PRO A 39 3.23 -9.45 1.82
N LYS A 40 4.12 -8.50 2.16
CA LYS A 40 5.58 -8.68 2.08
C LYS A 40 6.11 -9.83 2.96
N GLU A 41 5.37 -10.20 4.01
CA GLU A 41 5.72 -11.29 4.92
C GLU A 41 5.12 -12.65 4.51
N ASP A 42 4.35 -12.72 3.41
CA ASP A 42 3.98 -14.00 2.81
C ASP A 42 5.15 -14.51 1.95
N PRO A 43 5.83 -15.59 2.35
CA PRO A 43 7.00 -16.06 1.63
C PRO A 43 6.66 -16.57 0.22
N TYR A 44 5.48 -17.16 0.03
CA TYR A 44 5.14 -17.89 -1.19
C TYR A 44 4.84 -17.00 -2.40
N HIS A 45 4.61 -15.71 -2.21
CA HIS A 45 4.53 -14.79 -3.34
C HIS A 45 5.84 -14.03 -3.58
N ARG A 46 6.77 -14.01 -2.59
CA ARG A 46 7.96 -13.14 -2.64
C ARG A 46 9.26 -13.92 -2.46
N LEU A 47 9.68 -14.24 -1.24
CA LEU A 47 11.01 -14.84 -0.98
C LEU A 47 11.12 -16.26 -1.52
N ASP A 48 10.10 -17.07 -1.32
CA ASP A 48 10.00 -18.48 -1.73
C ASP A 48 8.96 -18.63 -2.86
N TRP A 49 8.86 -17.64 -3.75
CA TRP A 49 7.84 -17.59 -4.78
C TRP A 49 7.84 -18.81 -5.72
N LYS A 50 8.97 -19.50 -5.85
CA LYS A 50 9.09 -20.75 -6.61
C LYS A 50 8.37 -21.93 -5.95
N THR A 51 8.13 -21.87 -4.63
CA THR A 51 7.47 -22.91 -3.87
C THR A 51 5.94 -22.77 -3.98
N PRO A 52 5.21 -23.85 -4.32
CA PRO A 52 3.74 -23.84 -4.31
C PRO A 52 3.18 -23.50 -2.92
N TYR A 53 2.00 -22.89 -2.89
CA TYR A 53 1.30 -22.69 -1.61
C TYR A 53 0.94 -24.01 -0.95
N PRO A 54 1.08 -24.14 0.38
CA PRO A 54 0.55 -25.28 1.13
C PRO A 54 -0.97 -25.42 0.93
N GLU A 55 -1.48 -26.63 0.91
CA GLU A 55 -2.91 -26.91 0.66
C GLU A 55 -3.86 -26.16 1.61
N LYS A 56 -3.45 -25.99 2.87
CA LYS A 56 -4.23 -25.21 3.84
C LYS A 56 -4.36 -23.75 3.42
N GLU A 57 -3.25 -23.13 2.99
CA GLU A 57 -3.22 -21.73 2.55
C GLU A 57 -3.96 -21.56 1.22
N LYS A 58 -3.81 -22.51 0.29
CA LYS A 58 -4.59 -22.54 -0.96
C LYS A 58 -6.09 -22.56 -0.69
N LYS A 59 -6.53 -23.38 0.27
CA LYS A 59 -7.94 -23.47 0.63
C LYS A 59 -8.44 -22.11 1.15
N SER A 60 -7.70 -21.48 2.05
CA SER A 60 -8.07 -20.18 2.62
C SER A 60 -8.07 -19.07 1.55
N LEU A 61 -7.07 -19.04 0.67
CA LEU A 61 -7.01 -18.13 -0.48
C LEU A 61 -8.21 -18.32 -1.41
N LYS A 62 -8.54 -19.57 -1.76
CA LYS A 62 -9.69 -19.90 -2.61
C LYS A 62 -11.00 -19.41 -2.00
N GLU A 63 -11.20 -19.68 -0.71
CA GLU A 63 -12.39 -19.20 0.01
C GLU A 63 -12.49 -17.67 0.00
N PHE A 64 -11.36 -16.98 0.17
CA PHE A 64 -11.31 -15.52 0.12
C PHE A 64 -11.57 -14.97 -1.29
N ILE A 65 -10.97 -15.55 -2.33
CA ILE A 65 -11.21 -15.18 -3.73
C ILE A 65 -12.71 -15.37 -4.08
N THR A 66 -13.30 -16.49 -3.69
CA THR A 66 -14.74 -16.75 -3.89
C THR A 66 -15.61 -15.68 -3.20
N LYS A 67 -15.23 -15.21 -2.01
CA LYS A 67 -15.91 -14.11 -1.33
C LYS A 67 -15.76 -12.79 -2.11
N CYS A 68 -14.57 -12.49 -2.64
CA CYS A 68 -14.35 -11.31 -3.49
C CYS A 68 -15.27 -11.34 -4.72
N GLU A 69 -15.31 -12.47 -5.43
CA GLU A 69 -16.18 -12.66 -6.60
C GLU A 69 -17.67 -12.46 -6.26
N SER A 70 -18.13 -13.08 -5.15
CA SER A 70 -19.53 -12.97 -4.71
C SER A 70 -19.95 -11.52 -4.41
N LYS A 71 -19.00 -10.68 -4.02
CA LYS A 71 -19.17 -9.26 -3.73
C LYS A 71 -18.83 -8.35 -4.93
N LYS A 72 -18.47 -8.92 -6.07
CA LYS A 72 -18.01 -8.18 -7.28
C LYS A 72 -16.80 -7.29 -6.99
N ILE A 73 -15.90 -7.76 -6.16
CA ILE A 73 -14.63 -7.10 -5.84
C ILE A 73 -13.53 -7.78 -6.63
N ASN A 74 -12.75 -7.01 -7.39
CA ASN A 74 -11.60 -7.51 -8.12
C ASN A 74 -10.53 -7.97 -7.13
N PHE A 75 -10.03 -9.19 -7.32
CA PHE A 75 -8.95 -9.73 -6.50
C PHE A 75 -7.67 -9.76 -7.31
N PHE A 76 -6.71 -8.91 -6.95
CA PHE A 76 -5.38 -8.89 -7.54
C PHE A 76 -4.44 -9.75 -6.72
N PHE A 77 -3.69 -10.62 -7.39
CA PHE A 77 -2.71 -11.49 -6.75
C PHE A 77 -1.30 -11.09 -7.18
N GLY A 78 -0.44 -10.79 -6.19
CA GLY A 78 0.95 -10.41 -6.43
C GLY A 78 1.87 -11.62 -6.53
N ILE A 79 2.81 -11.59 -7.49
CA ILE A 79 3.95 -12.50 -7.57
C ILE A 79 5.20 -11.65 -7.74
N SER A 80 6.20 -11.83 -6.86
CA SER A 80 7.45 -11.06 -6.86
C SER A 80 8.64 -11.94 -7.29
N PRO A 81 8.82 -12.22 -8.57
CA PRO A 81 9.85 -13.13 -9.07
C PRO A 81 11.23 -12.48 -9.14
N GLY A 82 11.34 -11.16 -8.94
CA GLY A 82 12.60 -10.43 -9.09
C GLY A 82 13.73 -10.90 -8.16
N ILE A 83 13.37 -11.56 -7.07
CA ILE A 83 14.34 -12.20 -6.18
C ILE A 83 14.65 -13.60 -6.75
N ASN A 84 15.88 -13.82 -7.21
CA ASN A 84 16.38 -15.12 -7.73
C ASN A 84 15.59 -15.65 -8.96
N PHE A 85 15.24 -14.77 -9.91
CA PHE A 85 14.53 -15.21 -11.12
C PHE A 85 15.38 -16.16 -11.98
N GLU A 86 16.64 -15.82 -12.25
CA GLU A 86 17.62 -16.66 -12.96
C GLU A 86 17.03 -17.52 -14.13
N ASP A 87 16.19 -16.89 -14.96
CA ASP A 87 15.47 -17.53 -16.08
C ASP A 87 14.48 -18.66 -15.68
N SER A 88 13.98 -18.62 -14.46
CA SER A 88 13.03 -19.57 -13.85
C SER A 88 11.60 -19.43 -14.40
N PHE A 89 11.44 -19.46 -15.72
CA PHE A 89 10.11 -19.36 -16.36
C PHE A 89 9.19 -20.52 -16.01
N GLU A 90 9.74 -21.74 -15.91
CA GLU A 90 8.93 -22.92 -15.57
C GLU A 90 8.32 -22.78 -14.18
N GLU A 91 9.11 -22.35 -13.19
CA GLU A 91 8.62 -22.11 -11.83
C GLU A 91 7.60 -20.97 -11.79
N LEU A 92 7.82 -19.90 -12.59
CA LEU A 92 6.85 -18.80 -12.68
C LEU A 92 5.53 -19.26 -13.30
N PHE A 93 5.58 -20.07 -14.36
CA PHE A 93 4.38 -20.65 -14.97
C PHE A 93 3.65 -21.58 -14.00
N ASN A 94 4.39 -22.43 -13.27
CA ASN A 94 3.83 -23.29 -12.25
C ASN A 94 3.15 -22.48 -11.14
N LYS A 95 3.76 -21.36 -10.70
CA LYS A 95 3.15 -20.45 -9.73
C LYS A 95 1.87 -19.81 -10.28
N ILE A 96 1.87 -19.36 -11.52
CA ILE A 96 0.68 -18.78 -12.16
C ILE A 96 -0.43 -19.84 -12.24
N VAL A 97 -0.13 -21.06 -12.68
CA VAL A 97 -1.08 -22.18 -12.69
C VAL A 97 -1.62 -22.48 -11.28
N ASP A 98 -0.73 -22.48 -10.28
CA ASP A 98 -1.12 -22.73 -8.88
C ASP A 98 -2.17 -21.74 -8.40
N VAL A 99 -1.94 -20.43 -8.61
CA VAL A 99 -2.85 -19.39 -8.13
C VAL A 99 -4.09 -19.21 -9.02
N THR A 100 -3.99 -19.44 -10.31
CA THR A 100 -5.17 -19.40 -11.22
C THR A 100 -6.11 -20.59 -10.96
N SER A 101 -5.57 -21.74 -10.56
CA SER A 101 -6.37 -22.93 -10.19
C SER A 101 -7.29 -22.69 -9.00
N ILE A 102 -7.00 -21.69 -8.17
CA ILE A 102 -7.83 -21.29 -7.02
C ILE A 102 -8.71 -20.05 -7.31
N GLY A 103 -8.66 -19.51 -8.54
CA GLY A 103 -9.56 -18.46 -9.01
C GLY A 103 -8.91 -17.10 -9.25
N ALA A 104 -7.59 -16.91 -9.04
CA ALA A 104 -6.95 -15.64 -9.33
C ALA A 104 -6.86 -15.42 -10.87
N SER A 105 -7.43 -14.34 -11.38
CA SER A 105 -7.39 -13.97 -12.80
C SER A 105 -6.68 -12.63 -13.07
N GLU A 106 -6.42 -11.85 -12.03
CA GLU A 106 -5.71 -10.56 -12.09
C GLU A 106 -4.35 -10.74 -11.41
N ILE A 107 -3.28 -10.91 -12.19
CA ILE A 107 -1.93 -11.21 -11.69
C ILE A 107 -1.05 -9.96 -11.82
N VAL A 108 -0.45 -9.56 -10.70
CA VAL A 108 0.50 -8.45 -10.66
C VAL A 108 1.91 -9.00 -10.49
N ILE A 109 2.78 -8.74 -11.45
CA ILE A 109 4.20 -9.09 -11.35
C ILE A 109 4.93 -7.90 -10.71
N LEU A 110 5.56 -8.17 -9.56
CA LEU A 110 6.23 -7.15 -8.75
C LEU A 110 7.74 -7.26 -8.87
N PHE A 111 8.38 -6.15 -9.22
CA PHE A 111 9.83 -5.98 -9.26
C PHE A 111 10.31 -4.88 -8.33
N ASP A 112 9.47 -4.49 -7.35
CA ASP A 112 9.79 -3.48 -6.34
C ASP A 112 10.77 -4.00 -5.29
N ASP A 113 11.45 -3.07 -4.63
CA ASP A 113 12.36 -3.31 -3.50
C ASP A 113 13.48 -4.34 -3.79
N LEU A 114 14.03 -4.31 -4.99
CA LEU A 114 15.20 -5.10 -5.38
C LEU A 114 16.49 -4.30 -5.14
N PHE A 115 17.54 -4.97 -4.63
CA PHE A 115 18.79 -4.32 -4.21
C PHE A 115 19.78 -4.12 -5.36
N GLU A 116 19.65 -4.87 -6.45
CA GLU A 116 20.56 -4.84 -7.59
C GLU A 116 20.06 -3.92 -8.69
N GLU A 117 20.96 -3.50 -9.59
CA GLU A 117 20.59 -2.77 -10.78
C GLU A 117 19.67 -3.63 -11.67
N GLN A 118 18.52 -3.08 -12.02
CA GLN A 118 17.47 -3.82 -12.70
C GLN A 118 17.45 -3.50 -14.20
N ASN A 119 17.00 -4.47 -14.98
CA ASN A 119 16.90 -4.36 -16.42
C ASN A 119 15.42 -4.29 -16.85
N GLY A 120 14.99 -3.12 -17.33
CA GLY A 120 13.60 -2.88 -17.72
C GLY A 120 13.13 -3.75 -18.88
N LYS A 121 14.03 -4.03 -19.84
CA LYS A 121 13.73 -4.93 -20.97
C LYS A 121 13.46 -6.36 -20.48
N LYS A 122 14.32 -6.88 -19.59
CA LYS A 122 14.12 -8.23 -19.03
C LYS A 122 12.80 -8.32 -18.25
N HIS A 123 12.44 -7.31 -17.48
CA HIS A 123 11.16 -7.29 -16.75
C HIS A 123 9.95 -7.25 -17.70
N ALA A 124 10.03 -6.47 -18.79
CA ALA A 124 9.01 -6.46 -19.84
C ALA A 124 8.85 -7.82 -20.50
N GLU A 125 9.97 -8.46 -20.88
CA GLU A 125 9.99 -9.78 -21.51
C GLU A 125 9.35 -10.85 -20.60
N ILE A 126 9.62 -10.82 -19.30
CA ILE A 126 9.01 -11.75 -18.32
C ILE A 126 7.49 -11.64 -18.35
N ILE A 127 6.96 -10.41 -18.30
CA ILE A 127 5.51 -10.20 -18.29
C ILE A 127 4.88 -10.59 -19.63
N ASN A 128 5.48 -10.19 -20.75
CA ASN A 128 4.96 -10.50 -22.08
C ASN A 128 4.91 -12.01 -22.35
N ILE A 129 5.95 -12.75 -21.96
CA ILE A 129 5.98 -14.22 -22.07
C ILE A 129 4.88 -14.86 -21.20
N CYS A 130 4.66 -14.36 -19.98
CA CYS A 130 3.55 -14.82 -19.13
C CYS A 130 2.20 -14.55 -19.79
N LYS A 131 2.02 -13.36 -20.35
CA LYS A 131 0.78 -12.95 -21.01
C LYS A 131 0.50 -13.77 -22.28
N GLU A 132 1.53 -14.07 -23.06
CA GLU A 132 1.40 -14.96 -24.23
C GLU A 132 1.02 -16.39 -23.81
N LYS A 133 1.61 -16.87 -22.71
CA LYS A 133 1.38 -18.23 -22.19
C LYS A 133 0.00 -18.40 -21.54
N PHE A 134 -0.54 -17.33 -20.93
CA PHE A 134 -1.80 -17.33 -20.18
C PHE A 134 -2.74 -16.23 -20.67
N PRO A 135 -3.31 -16.36 -21.90
CA PRO A 135 -4.11 -15.31 -22.51
C PRO A 135 -5.43 -15.00 -21.78
N GLU A 136 -5.88 -15.89 -20.88
CA GLU A 136 -7.06 -15.70 -20.02
C GLU A 136 -6.78 -14.92 -18.75
N VAL A 137 -5.49 -14.61 -18.46
CA VAL A 137 -5.06 -13.89 -17.26
C VAL A 137 -4.75 -12.44 -17.62
N ASN A 138 -5.23 -11.51 -16.80
CA ASN A 138 -4.86 -10.11 -16.91
C ASN A 138 -3.59 -9.84 -16.11
N PHE A 139 -2.57 -9.31 -16.78
CA PHE A 139 -1.28 -9.00 -16.15
C PHE A 139 -1.10 -7.51 -15.91
N TYR A 140 -0.42 -7.19 -14.80
CA TYR A 140 -0.06 -5.86 -14.35
C TYR A 140 1.39 -5.83 -13.91
N CYS A 141 2.03 -4.66 -13.93
CA CYS A 141 3.42 -4.49 -13.56
C CYS A 141 3.60 -3.53 -12.38
N VAL A 142 4.37 -3.95 -11.37
CA VAL A 142 4.99 -3.02 -10.41
C VAL A 142 6.46 -2.95 -10.79
N PRO A 143 6.96 -1.83 -11.37
CA PRO A 143 8.35 -1.72 -11.80
C PRO A 143 9.31 -1.55 -10.62
N SER A 144 10.61 -1.75 -10.82
CA SER A 144 11.62 -1.48 -9.79
C SER A 144 11.76 0.01 -9.50
N GLU A 145 11.66 0.84 -10.53
CA GLU A 145 11.58 2.29 -10.39
C GLU A 145 10.10 2.71 -10.44
N TYR A 146 9.38 2.54 -9.33
CA TYR A 146 7.93 2.74 -9.21
C TYR A 146 7.51 4.17 -8.86
N CYS A 147 8.45 5.14 -8.85
CA CYS A 147 8.19 6.57 -8.65
C CYS A 147 9.31 7.42 -9.26
N GLU A 148 9.06 8.74 -9.43
CA GLU A 148 10.08 9.65 -10.00
C GLU A 148 11.37 9.68 -9.17
N GLN A 149 11.28 9.60 -7.84
CA GLN A 149 12.44 9.63 -6.95
C GLN A 149 13.41 8.47 -7.19
N LEU A 150 12.91 7.32 -7.60
CA LEU A 150 13.72 6.13 -7.89
C LEU A 150 14.28 6.14 -9.29
N ALA A 151 13.65 6.84 -10.23
CA ALA A 151 14.09 6.96 -11.62
C ALA A 151 15.47 7.63 -11.71
N LYS A 152 16.46 6.97 -12.34
CA LYS A 152 17.85 7.44 -12.43
C LYS A 152 18.26 7.71 -13.87
N PRO A 153 18.84 8.89 -14.19
CA PRO A 153 19.05 10.06 -13.32
C PRO A 153 17.77 10.85 -13.04
N ASN A 154 16.72 10.67 -13.84
CA ASN A 154 15.38 11.26 -13.73
C ASN A 154 14.38 10.45 -14.55
N LEU A 155 13.09 10.78 -14.44
CA LEU A 155 12.00 10.05 -15.11
C LEU A 155 12.18 9.93 -16.63
N MET A 156 12.64 10.99 -17.32
CA MET A 156 12.77 11.03 -18.78
C MET A 156 14.00 10.28 -19.29
N GLU A 157 15.05 10.25 -18.49
CA GLU A 157 16.36 9.70 -18.85
C GLU A 157 16.63 8.33 -18.21
N SER A 158 15.73 7.81 -17.40
CA SER A 158 15.88 6.48 -16.80
C SER A 158 16.00 5.42 -17.88
N LEU A 159 17.15 4.74 -17.88
CA LEU A 159 17.38 3.62 -18.78
C LEU A 159 16.39 2.48 -18.52
N TYR A 160 16.16 2.17 -17.25
CA TYR A 160 15.22 1.13 -16.82
C TYR A 160 13.80 1.39 -17.32
N LEU A 161 13.25 2.59 -17.04
CA LEU A 161 11.87 2.94 -17.42
C LEU A 161 11.71 3.04 -18.95
N ASN A 162 12.71 3.56 -19.65
CA ASN A 162 12.69 3.63 -21.11
C ASN A 162 12.67 2.22 -21.71
N GLN A 163 13.54 1.32 -21.25
CA GLN A 163 13.54 -0.08 -21.67
C GLN A 163 12.20 -0.77 -21.35
N LEU A 164 11.66 -0.59 -20.14
CA LEU A 164 10.37 -1.16 -19.75
C LEU A 164 9.26 -0.67 -20.67
N SER A 165 9.15 0.64 -20.86
CA SER A 165 8.10 1.27 -21.67
C SER A 165 8.18 0.94 -23.16
N GLU A 166 9.37 0.63 -23.68
CA GLU A 166 9.57 0.27 -25.08
C GLU A 166 9.25 -1.20 -25.36
N HIS A 167 9.44 -2.08 -24.39
CA HIS A 167 9.33 -3.52 -24.59
C HIS A 167 8.10 -4.16 -23.94
N LEU A 168 7.49 -3.54 -22.92
CA LEU A 168 6.27 -4.03 -22.29
C LEU A 168 5.06 -3.80 -23.20
N ASP A 169 4.22 -4.81 -23.36
CA ASP A 169 2.95 -4.68 -24.08
C ASP A 169 2.13 -3.50 -23.58
N SER A 170 1.72 -2.62 -24.48
CA SER A 170 1.09 -1.32 -24.14
C SER A 170 -0.24 -1.40 -23.42
N ASP A 171 -0.89 -2.56 -23.41
CA ASP A 171 -2.14 -2.82 -22.68
C ASP A 171 -1.92 -3.26 -21.24
N VAL A 172 -0.68 -3.61 -20.82
CA VAL A 172 -0.32 -3.94 -19.44
C VAL A 172 -0.26 -2.66 -18.59
N PRO A 173 -1.14 -2.49 -17.59
CA PRO A 173 -1.07 -1.33 -16.72
C PRO A 173 0.11 -1.39 -15.75
N ILE A 174 0.64 -0.21 -15.39
CA ILE A 174 1.75 -0.06 -14.44
C ILE A 174 1.23 0.53 -13.14
N PHE A 175 1.66 -0.02 -12.01
CA PHE A 175 1.49 0.59 -10.69
C PHE A 175 2.55 1.67 -10.46
N TRP A 176 2.13 2.80 -9.89
CA TRP A 176 2.98 3.97 -9.70
C TRP A 176 2.65 4.69 -8.39
N THR A 177 3.66 5.03 -7.58
CA THR A 177 3.42 5.67 -6.28
C THR A 177 3.48 7.20 -6.34
N GLY A 178 3.84 7.78 -7.48
CA GLY A 178 3.89 9.22 -7.68
C GLY A 178 5.29 9.78 -7.79
N SER A 179 5.51 10.98 -7.28
CA SER A 179 6.83 11.63 -7.31
C SER A 179 7.83 11.00 -6.33
N LYS A 180 7.33 10.36 -5.27
CA LYS A 180 8.11 9.71 -4.21
C LYS A 180 7.53 8.34 -3.89
N VAL A 181 8.30 7.53 -3.14
CA VAL A 181 7.80 6.28 -2.54
C VAL A 181 6.55 6.55 -1.70
N VAL A 182 6.59 7.59 -0.86
CA VAL A 182 5.45 8.12 -0.13
C VAL A 182 5.17 9.52 -0.65
N SER A 183 4.27 9.63 -1.61
CA SER A 183 3.89 10.92 -2.19
C SER A 183 2.87 11.63 -1.30
N SER A 184 3.14 12.89 -0.99
CA SER A 184 2.20 13.75 -0.24
C SER A 184 1.06 14.25 -1.13
N SER A 185 1.33 14.41 -2.41
CA SER A 185 0.39 14.96 -3.40
C SER A 185 0.59 14.34 -4.77
N TYR A 186 -0.39 14.42 -5.62
CA TYR A 186 -0.32 14.26 -7.07
C TYR A 186 -1.51 14.94 -7.73
N THR A 187 -1.21 15.63 -8.82
CA THR A 187 -2.20 16.35 -9.62
C THR A 187 -2.57 15.55 -10.87
N SER A 188 -3.69 15.88 -11.47
CA SER A 188 -4.09 15.33 -12.77
C SER A 188 -3.02 15.55 -13.85
N LYS A 189 -2.31 16.70 -13.79
CA LYS A 189 -1.22 17.02 -14.70
C LYS A 189 -0.02 16.08 -14.51
N GLU A 190 0.38 15.81 -13.27
CA GLU A 190 1.49 14.89 -12.97
C GLU A 190 1.14 13.48 -13.43
N ILE A 191 -0.06 12.96 -13.10
CA ILE A 191 -0.51 11.65 -13.57
C ILE A 191 -0.51 11.59 -15.10
N GLY A 192 -0.96 12.65 -15.76
CA GLY A 192 -0.91 12.74 -17.23
C GLY A 192 0.52 12.71 -17.78
N ASN A 193 1.45 13.40 -17.13
CA ASN A 193 2.88 13.39 -17.52
C ASN A 193 3.49 12.00 -17.33
N TRP A 194 3.27 11.36 -16.19
CA TRP A 194 3.77 9.98 -15.93
C TRP A 194 3.22 9.00 -16.96
N LYS A 195 1.90 9.04 -17.20
CA LYS A 195 1.25 8.20 -18.22
C LYS A 195 1.86 8.38 -19.61
N ASN A 196 2.12 9.63 -20.00
CA ASN A 196 2.69 9.92 -21.31
C ASN A 196 4.14 9.46 -21.42
N THR A 197 4.93 9.63 -20.35
CA THR A 197 6.35 9.20 -20.32
C THR A 197 6.46 7.68 -20.31
N LEU A 198 5.68 7.02 -19.46
CA LEU A 198 5.69 5.56 -19.34
C LEU A 198 4.90 4.86 -20.46
N LYS A 199 4.10 5.59 -21.26
CA LYS A 199 3.27 5.07 -22.37
C LYS A 199 2.29 3.96 -21.97
N HIS A 200 1.96 3.86 -20.68
CA HIS A 200 1.05 2.85 -20.13
C HIS A 200 -0.08 3.47 -19.31
N LYS A 201 -1.16 2.72 -19.11
CA LYS A 201 -2.18 3.09 -18.14
C LYS A 201 -1.61 2.93 -16.74
N LEU A 202 -1.92 3.87 -15.84
CA LEU A 202 -1.39 3.86 -14.49
C LEU A 202 -2.47 3.53 -13.47
N ILE A 203 -2.11 2.68 -12.51
CA ILE A 203 -2.83 2.47 -11.25
C ILE A 203 -1.99 3.10 -10.16
N ILE A 204 -2.57 4.02 -9.40
CA ILE A 204 -1.86 4.64 -8.29
C ILE A 204 -1.82 3.67 -7.10
N TRP A 205 -0.60 3.30 -6.70
CA TRP A 205 -0.31 2.66 -5.43
C TRP A 205 -0.04 3.75 -4.40
N ASP A 206 -1.02 4.07 -3.59
CA ASP A 206 -0.90 5.18 -2.64
C ASP A 206 -0.32 4.72 -1.30
N ASN A 207 0.84 5.25 -0.93
CA ASN A 207 1.53 4.96 0.32
C ASN A 207 1.29 6.03 1.41
N PHE A 208 0.29 6.90 1.27
CA PHE A 208 0.05 7.97 2.23
C PHE A 208 -0.12 7.47 3.66
N TYR A 209 -0.86 6.39 3.82
CA TYR A 209 -1.12 5.80 5.12
C TYR A 209 -0.07 4.77 5.55
N ALA A 210 0.79 4.32 4.65
CA ALA A 210 1.83 3.34 4.98
C ALA A 210 2.71 3.83 6.14
N ASN A 211 3.02 2.91 7.06
CA ASN A 211 3.78 3.21 8.28
C ASN A 211 4.94 2.25 8.55
N ASP A 212 5.12 1.28 7.68
CA ASP A 212 6.15 0.24 7.78
C ASP A 212 7.59 0.79 7.66
N TYR A 213 7.77 1.88 6.92
CA TYR A 213 9.07 2.55 6.78
C TYR A 213 9.44 3.40 7.99
N CYS A 214 8.52 3.73 8.86
CA CYS A 214 8.72 4.56 10.03
C CYS A 214 7.76 4.21 11.16
N VAL A 215 7.99 3.06 11.80
CA VAL A 215 7.32 2.74 13.06
C VAL A 215 7.87 3.69 14.13
N PRO A 216 7.11 4.54 14.70
CA PRO A 216 5.72 4.50 15.15
C PRO A 216 4.78 5.55 14.50
N LYS A 217 4.93 5.89 13.26
CA LYS A 217 4.00 6.82 12.62
C LYS A 217 2.68 6.14 12.29
N ILE A 218 1.60 6.87 12.53
CA ILE A 218 0.26 6.53 12.05
C ILE A 218 -0.33 7.81 11.46
N VAL A 219 -0.64 7.81 10.19
CA VAL A 219 -1.31 8.93 9.54
C VAL A 219 -2.81 8.78 9.75
N LEU A 220 -3.40 9.66 10.56
CA LEU A 220 -4.84 9.71 10.86
C LEU A 220 -5.47 10.96 10.24
N GLU A 221 -4.98 11.40 9.11
CA GLU A 221 -5.55 12.49 8.36
C GLU A 221 -6.55 11.99 7.32
N SER A 222 -7.49 12.85 6.97
CA SER A 222 -8.37 12.57 5.84
C SER A 222 -7.57 12.48 4.54
N PHE A 223 -7.95 11.56 3.66
CA PHE A 223 -7.41 11.48 2.30
C PHE A 223 -7.76 12.73 1.46
N ASP A 224 -8.71 13.52 1.92
CA ASP A 224 -9.23 14.71 1.23
C ASP A 224 -8.37 15.95 1.47
N VAL A 225 -7.07 15.86 1.24
CA VAL A 225 -6.21 17.04 1.12
C VAL A 225 -6.33 17.59 -0.31
N GLU A 226 -6.40 18.91 -0.45
CA GLU A 226 -6.58 19.59 -1.76
C GLU A 226 -5.53 19.16 -2.81
N GLU A 227 -4.36 18.78 -2.35
CA GLU A 227 -3.20 18.38 -3.15
C GLU A 227 -3.32 16.98 -3.79
N ARG A 228 -4.39 16.21 -3.46
CA ARG A 228 -4.69 14.88 -4.04
C ARG A 228 -6.00 14.89 -4.83
N SER A 229 -6.24 15.92 -5.57
CA SER A 229 -7.60 16.24 -5.99
C SER A 229 -8.09 15.53 -7.24
N ASN A 230 -7.25 14.89 -8.06
CA ASN A 230 -7.72 14.42 -9.36
C ASN A 230 -7.03 13.13 -9.81
N PHE A 231 -7.80 12.01 -9.73
CA PHE A 231 -7.39 10.70 -10.24
C PHE A 231 -7.91 10.42 -11.67
N GLU A 232 -8.46 11.41 -12.37
CA GLU A 232 -9.17 11.22 -13.64
C GLU A 232 -8.30 10.59 -14.73
N ASN A 233 -7.00 10.84 -14.70
CA ASN A 233 -6.04 10.27 -15.65
C ASN A 233 -5.50 8.89 -15.23
N ALA A 234 -5.79 8.42 -14.02
CA ALA A 234 -5.41 7.11 -13.56
C ALA A 234 -6.47 6.06 -13.90
N LEU A 235 -6.06 4.84 -14.17
CA LEU A 235 -6.94 3.69 -14.33
C LEU A 235 -7.59 3.32 -12.98
N GLY A 236 -6.87 3.50 -11.89
CA GLY A 236 -7.33 3.24 -10.54
C GLY A 236 -6.47 3.87 -9.47
N ILE A 237 -6.94 3.78 -8.22
CA ILE A 237 -6.20 4.14 -7.01
C ILE A 237 -6.47 3.13 -5.91
N LEU A 238 -5.41 2.56 -5.38
CA LEU A 238 -5.44 1.63 -4.26
C LEU A 238 -4.55 2.16 -3.15
N ILE A 239 -5.04 2.15 -1.91
CA ILE A 239 -4.23 2.55 -0.75
C ILE A 239 -3.49 1.35 -0.18
N ASN A 240 -2.20 1.51 0.08
CA ASN A 240 -1.43 0.54 0.83
C ASN A 240 -1.83 0.58 2.31
N GLY A 241 -2.08 -0.60 2.90
CA GLY A 241 -2.50 -0.74 4.27
C GLY A 241 -1.41 -0.47 5.30
N THR A 242 -1.80 -0.53 6.56
CA THR A 242 -0.94 -0.35 7.74
C THR A 242 -0.76 -1.65 8.55
N GLY A 243 -1.58 -2.67 8.26
CA GLY A 243 -1.68 -3.87 9.07
C GLY A 243 -2.44 -3.67 10.39
N LEU A 244 -3.09 -2.52 10.56
CA LEU A 244 -3.92 -2.17 11.71
C LEU A 244 -5.37 -2.08 11.27
N LEU A 245 -6.17 -3.09 11.61
CA LEU A 245 -7.50 -3.31 11.04
C LEU A 245 -8.43 -2.10 11.11
N ASN A 246 -8.54 -1.44 12.28
CA ASN A 246 -9.43 -0.29 12.44
C ASN A 246 -8.89 0.95 11.71
N ILE A 247 -7.57 1.11 11.69
CA ILE A 247 -6.91 2.18 10.93
C ILE A 247 -7.14 1.95 9.43
N ASP A 248 -6.96 0.74 8.93
CA ASP A 248 -7.15 0.42 7.51
C ASP A 248 -8.61 0.62 7.07
N LYS A 249 -9.58 0.28 7.93
CA LYS A 249 -11.00 0.59 7.69
C LYS A 249 -11.26 2.10 7.62
N PHE A 250 -10.61 2.88 8.48
CA PHE A 250 -10.69 4.35 8.42
C PHE A 250 -10.09 4.88 7.11
N CYS A 251 -8.92 4.39 6.71
CA CYS A 251 -8.25 4.77 5.47
C CYS A 251 -9.11 4.50 4.24
N LEU A 252 -9.73 3.31 4.16
CA LEU A 252 -10.69 2.96 3.10
C LEU A 252 -11.91 3.88 3.10
N GLY A 253 -12.45 4.19 4.28
CA GLY A 253 -13.55 5.16 4.41
C GLY A 253 -13.16 6.54 3.90
N SER A 254 -11.94 6.98 4.19
CA SER A 254 -11.40 8.26 3.75
C SER A 254 -11.19 8.31 2.24
N LEU A 255 -10.65 7.25 1.63
CA LEU A 255 -10.54 7.11 0.18
C LEU A 255 -11.91 7.16 -0.50
N ALA A 256 -12.88 6.39 0.00
CA ALA A 256 -14.23 6.34 -0.57
C ALA A 256 -14.92 7.72 -0.53
N ASN A 257 -14.76 8.44 0.58
CA ASN A 257 -15.29 9.80 0.69
C ASN A 257 -14.67 10.73 -0.35
N LYS A 258 -13.38 10.60 -0.62
CA LYS A 258 -12.70 11.37 -1.67
C LYS A 258 -13.25 11.06 -3.06
N ILE A 259 -13.55 9.81 -3.33
CA ILE A 259 -14.02 9.36 -4.64
C ILE A 259 -15.50 9.72 -4.85
N TYR A 260 -16.35 9.51 -3.85
CA TYR A 260 -17.82 9.53 -4.01
C TYR A 260 -18.51 10.68 -3.32
N SER A 261 -17.91 11.33 -2.32
CA SER A 261 -18.54 12.37 -1.51
C SER A 261 -17.71 13.63 -1.49
N LYS A 262 -18.41 14.77 -1.57
CA LYS A 262 -17.79 16.09 -1.33
C LYS A 262 -17.93 16.54 0.13
N ASP A 263 -18.43 15.68 1.01
CA ASP A 263 -18.73 16.03 2.40
C ASP A 263 -17.49 15.85 3.29
N LYS A 264 -16.85 16.96 3.62
CA LYS A 264 -15.65 17.02 4.49
C LYS A 264 -15.93 16.59 5.94
N LEU A 265 -17.20 16.59 6.40
CA LEU A 265 -17.57 16.26 7.79
C LEU A 265 -17.50 14.76 8.12
N LEU A 266 -17.48 13.90 7.09
CA LEU A 266 -17.43 12.45 7.28
C LEU A 266 -16.04 11.89 7.62
N ASN A 267 -15.00 12.74 7.65
CA ASN A 267 -13.60 12.34 7.77
C ASN A 267 -12.95 12.71 9.12
N ASP A 268 -13.73 12.90 10.18
CA ASP A 268 -13.15 13.10 11.51
C ASP A 268 -12.57 11.79 12.07
N PRO A 269 -11.23 11.66 12.14
CA PRO A 269 -10.60 10.43 12.62
C PRO A 269 -10.94 10.14 14.10
N ILE A 270 -11.12 11.17 14.92
CA ILE A 270 -11.46 11.02 16.34
C ILE A 270 -12.81 10.29 16.46
N LYS A 271 -13.81 10.76 15.73
CA LYS A 271 -15.15 10.17 15.76
C LYS A 271 -15.17 8.78 15.10
N ASN A 272 -14.54 8.65 13.93
CA ASN A 272 -14.61 7.42 13.14
C ASN A 272 -13.83 6.25 13.76
N LEU A 273 -12.77 6.53 14.51
CA LEU A 273 -11.96 5.54 15.20
C LEU A 273 -12.32 5.39 16.70
N GLY A 274 -13.31 6.14 17.19
CA GLY A 274 -13.68 6.14 18.61
C GLY A 274 -12.55 6.63 19.52
N LEU A 275 -11.74 7.57 19.02
CA LEU A 275 -10.64 8.15 19.79
C LEU A 275 -11.20 9.18 20.80
N PRO A 276 -10.61 9.30 21.99
CA PRO A 276 -11.03 10.32 22.94
C PRO A 276 -10.56 11.71 22.50
N LYS A 277 -11.21 12.76 23.01
CA LYS A 277 -10.89 14.16 22.67
C LYS A 277 -9.44 14.55 22.98
N GLU A 278 -8.82 13.92 23.95
CA GLU A 278 -7.42 14.12 24.33
C GLU A 278 -6.47 13.78 23.17
N PHE A 279 -6.88 12.87 22.26
CA PHE A 279 -6.10 12.51 21.07
C PHE A 279 -5.87 13.73 20.16
N ALA A 280 -6.79 14.68 20.09
CA ALA A 280 -6.64 15.90 19.29
C ALA A 280 -5.38 16.70 19.65
N LYS A 281 -4.94 16.64 20.92
CA LYS A 281 -3.74 17.35 21.39
C LYS A 281 -2.43 16.76 20.85
N ILE A 282 -2.45 15.46 20.47
CA ILE A 282 -1.27 14.74 19.99
C ILE A 282 -1.39 14.24 18.55
N SER A 283 -2.52 14.46 17.89
CA SER A 283 -2.74 14.00 16.52
C SER A 283 -1.66 14.49 15.54
N GLY A 284 -1.20 15.71 15.72
CA GLY A 284 -0.10 16.28 14.93
C GLY A 284 1.24 15.56 15.10
N LEU A 285 1.46 14.85 16.20
CA LEU A 285 2.70 14.13 16.47
C LEU A 285 2.82 12.84 15.64
N PHE A 286 1.73 12.37 15.06
CA PHE A 286 1.70 11.18 14.21
C PHE A 286 1.82 11.51 12.71
N LYS A 287 1.97 12.78 12.36
CA LYS A 287 2.17 13.21 10.96
C LYS A 287 3.55 12.83 10.44
N LEU A 288 3.68 12.78 9.11
CA LEU A 288 4.96 12.53 8.43
C LEU A 288 6.03 13.56 8.79
N GLU A 289 5.63 14.82 8.96
CA GLU A 289 6.49 15.94 9.37
C GLU A 289 6.00 16.49 10.70
N ALA A 290 6.25 15.77 11.78
CA ALA A 290 5.86 16.21 13.10
C ALA A 290 6.97 17.03 13.76
N SER A 291 6.58 18.17 14.37
CA SER A 291 7.42 18.90 15.32
C SER A 291 6.95 18.57 16.74
N TYR A 292 7.91 18.34 17.63
CA TYR A 292 7.63 17.98 19.02
C TYR A 292 8.09 19.10 19.93
N THR A 293 7.19 19.56 20.77
CA THR A 293 7.53 20.53 21.82
C THR A 293 7.73 19.84 23.17
N GLY A 294 7.15 18.65 23.36
CA GLY A 294 7.11 17.98 24.66
C GLY A 294 6.33 18.78 25.69
N SER A 295 5.30 19.49 25.27
CA SER A 295 4.50 20.32 26.13
C SER A 295 3.84 19.50 27.24
N LYS A 296 3.53 20.14 28.37
CA LYS A 296 2.81 19.51 29.46
C LYS A 296 1.47 18.92 28.99
N GLU A 297 0.78 19.61 28.09
CA GLU A 297 -0.51 19.19 27.56
C GLU A 297 -0.39 17.92 26.70
N GLU A 298 0.66 17.82 25.88
CA GLU A 298 0.95 16.62 25.09
C GLU A 298 1.24 15.43 25.99
N ILE A 299 2.07 15.61 27.04
CA ILE A 299 2.42 14.56 27.98
C ILE A 299 1.17 14.09 28.75
N GLU A 300 0.35 15.03 29.26
CA GLU A 300 -0.89 14.70 29.95
C GLU A 300 -1.88 13.94 29.06
N ALA A 301 -1.99 14.31 27.78
CA ALA A 301 -2.82 13.60 26.81
C ALA A 301 -2.32 12.17 26.56
N ILE A 302 -1.01 11.98 26.42
CA ILE A 302 -0.39 10.67 26.25
C ILE A 302 -0.61 9.78 27.47
N GLU A 303 -0.42 10.31 28.68
CA GLU A 303 -0.66 9.58 29.94
C GLU A 303 -2.15 9.17 30.06
N PHE A 304 -3.08 10.05 29.66
CA PHE A 304 -4.49 9.71 29.60
C PHE A 304 -4.77 8.57 28.62
N LEU A 305 -4.25 8.64 27.42
CA LEU A 305 -4.44 7.65 26.36
C LEU A 305 -3.86 6.29 26.74
N LEU A 306 -2.71 6.26 27.40
CA LEU A 306 -2.07 5.03 27.84
C LEU A 306 -2.82 4.35 29.00
N TRP A 307 -3.25 5.13 29.99
CA TRP A 307 -3.65 4.55 31.27
C TRP A 307 -5.14 4.69 31.64
N LYS A 308 -5.86 5.62 31.01
CA LYS A 308 -7.25 5.91 31.37
C LYS A 308 -8.25 5.65 30.25
N TRP A 309 -7.84 5.72 29.00
CA TRP A 309 -8.71 5.45 27.86
C TRP A 309 -8.83 3.96 27.60
N THR A 310 -10.05 3.54 27.19
CA THR A 310 -10.36 2.20 26.64
C THR A 310 -11.19 2.37 25.38
N GLY A 311 -10.93 1.55 24.37
CA GLY A 311 -11.66 1.60 23.10
C GLY A 311 -11.15 0.56 22.11
N PRO A 312 -11.90 0.30 21.03
CA PRO A 312 -11.58 -0.77 20.08
C PRO A 312 -10.23 -0.55 19.37
N THR A 313 -9.85 0.70 19.12
CA THR A 313 -8.62 1.06 18.44
C THR A 313 -7.41 1.11 19.37
N LYS A 314 -7.62 1.02 20.69
CA LYS A 314 -6.53 1.16 21.67
C LYS A 314 -5.41 0.15 21.47
N GLN A 315 -5.76 -1.10 21.25
CA GLN A 315 -4.74 -2.17 21.11
C GLN A 315 -3.83 -1.92 19.92
N GLU A 316 -4.36 -1.38 18.83
CA GLU A 316 -3.61 -1.08 17.62
C GLU A 316 -2.65 0.09 17.81
N ILE A 317 -3.11 1.18 18.45
CA ILE A 317 -2.31 2.40 18.59
C ILE A 317 -1.50 2.47 19.89
N TYR A 318 -1.75 1.59 20.86
CA TYR A 318 -1.04 1.57 22.14
C TYR A 318 0.49 1.52 22.02
N PRO A 319 1.09 0.63 21.18
CA PRO A 319 2.54 0.59 21.02
C PRO A 319 3.12 1.92 20.52
N TYR A 320 2.40 2.59 19.62
CA TYR A 320 2.79 3.87 19.02
C TYR A 320 2.76 5.00 20.06
N ILE A 321 1.69 5.07 20.85
CA ILE A 321 1.56 6.07 21.94
C ILE A 321 2.64 5.83 23.00
N HIS A 322 2.91 4.56 23.32
CA HIS A 322 3.94 4.24 24.32
C HIS A 322 5.34 4.63 23.83
N LEU A 323 5.63 4.42 22.55
CA LEU A 323 6.90 4.81 21.95
C LEU A 323 7.04 6.34 21.90
N LEU A 324 5.96 7.04 21.55
CA LEU A 324 5.91 8.51 21.58
C LEU A 324 6.14 9.07 22.99
N ARG A 325 5.55 8.44 24.02
CA ARG A 325 5.81 8.80 25.43
C ARG A 325 7.30 8.72 25.77
N LYS A 326 7.92 7.57 25.48
CA LYS A 326 9.36 7.37 25.73
C LYS A 326 10.21 8.44 25.04
N PHE A 327 9.82 8.81 23.82
CA PHE A 327 10.51 9.87 23.10
C PHE A 327 10.37 11.23 23.80
N LEU A 328 9.15 11.63 24.17
CA LEU A 328 8.89 12.93 24.80
C LEU A 328 9.46 13.04 26.21
N THR A 329 9.55 11.93 26.96
CA THR A 329 10.12 11.91 28.31
C THR A 329 11.63 11.62 28.34
N ASN A 330 12.28 11.48 27.18
CA ASN A 330 13.68 11.08 27.05
C ASN A 330 14.00 9.74 27.72
N GLU A 331 13.01 8.84 27.84
CA GLU A 331 13.18 7.48 28.35
C GLU A 331 13.54 6.53 27.18
N GLY A 332 14.81 6.20 27.01
CA GLY A 332 15.25 5.22 26.02
C GLY A 332 16.19 5.77 24.92
N PRO A 333 16.43 5.05 23.83
CA PRO A 333 17.36 5.43 22.78
C PRO A 333 16.79 6.57 21.93
N VAL A 334 16.82 7.78 22.46
CA VAL A 334 16.21 9.00 21.90
C VAL A 334 16.71 9.28 20.48
N ASP A 335 18.00 9.02 20.19
CA ASP A 335 18.56 9.30 18.86
C ASP A 335 18.00 8.34 17.79
N LEU A 336 17.80 7.08 18.14
CA LEU A 336 17.14 6.12 17.25
C LEU A 336 15.68 6.49 16.99
N LEU A 337 14.97 6.92 18.03
CA LEU A 337 13.59 7.40 17.91
C LEU A 337 13.52 8.67 17.06
N LYS A 338 14.43 9.63 17.27
CA LYS A 338 14.52 10.85 16.47
C LYS A 338 14.74 10.55 14.99
N SER A 339 15.66 9.64 14.66
CA SER A 339 15.92 9.28 13.27
C SER A 339 14.69 8.66 12.59
N ARG A 340 13.94 7.82 13.30
CA ARG A 340 12.72 7.17 12.79
C ARG A 340 11.53 8.12 12.64
N PHE A 341 11.41 9.11 13.50
CA PHE A 341 10.34 10.11 13.41
C PHE A 341 10.63 11.24 12.42
N ASN A 342 11.83 11.28 11.85
CA ASN A 342 12.25 12.34 10.94
C ASN A 342 12.06 13.76 11.54
N ILE A 343 12.37 13.89 12.84
CA ILE A 343 12.10 15.09 13.61
C ILE A 343 13.11 16.17 13.27
N LYS A 344 12.64 17.25 12.68
CA LYS A 344 13.41 18.49 12.64
C LYS A 344 13.32 19.13 14.03
N LYS A 345 14.46 19.31 14.69
CA LYS A 345 14.53 20.22 15.83
C LYS A 345 14.09 21.59 15.34
N ILE A 346 13.11 22.18 15.99
CA ILE A 346 12.80 23.60 15.90
C ILE A 346 13.87 24.34 16.69
#